data_f8e979838b95640156d97c35a00cd5c1
#
_entry.id   f8e979838b95640156d97c35a00cd5c1
#
_cell.length_a   1.000
_cell.length_b   1.000
_cell.length_c   1.000
_cell.angle_alpha   90.00
_cell.angle_beta   90.00
_cell.angle_gamma   90.00
#
_symmetry.space_group_name_H-M   'P 1'
#
loop_
_entity.id
_entity.type
_entity.pdbx_description
1 polymer ?
#
loop_
_entity_poly.entity_id
_entity_poly.type
_entity_poly.pdbx_seq_one_letter_code
_entity_poly.pdbx_strand_id
1 'polypeptide(L)'
;MKKIISIFALFVLISFCSSGPEASIDIFEAAKTGNIDEVNLHIEGGSDLNERGVLNSDTPLIFATIYGQNEIVKILSQQESVNLDSQNIQGFTALCVATVWGQVDIIEILLSAGADKNIKCFGDENNNGPKTGTALMAAQASVSPGIEKQYIDIAEQYGLEFDLDKIIEGRAKAAEALQ
;
A
#
# COMPACT_ATOMS: atom_id res chain seq x y z
N MET A 1 -65.53 8.71 -34.54
CA MET A 1 -64.98 7.88 -33.45
C MET A 1 -63.50 7.63 -33.79
N LYS A 2 -62.60 8.46 -33.22
CA LYS A 2 -61.17 8.36 -33.45
C LYS A 2 -60.57 7.51 -32.33
N LYS A 3 -60.01 6.36 -32.66
CA LYS A 3 -59.30 5.51 -31.74
C LYS A 3 -57.89 6.09 -31.52
N ILE A 4 -57.67 6.58 -30.34
CA ILE A 4 -56.32 6.97 -29.86
C ILE A 4 -55.60 5.71 -29.43
N ILE A 5 -54.64 5.25 -30.25
CA ILE A 5 -53.74 4.19 -29.86
C ILE A 5 -52.61 4.84 -29.05
N SER A 6 -52.71 4.68 -27.73
CA SER A 6 -51.63 5.08 -26.82
C SER A 6 -50.48 4.06 -26.94
N ILE A 7 -49.43 4.47 -27.62
CA ILE A 7 -48.19 3.71 -27.66
C ILE A 7 -47.44 4.03 -26.35
N PHE A 8 -47.67 3.23 -25.32
CA PHE A 8 -46.79 3.15 -24.18
C PHE A 8 -45.51 2.44 -24.66
N ALA A 9 -44.56 3.23 -25.16
CA ALA A 9 -43.21 2.73 -25.35
C ALA A 9 -42.62 2.46 -23.97
N LEU A 10 -42.76 1.22 -23.51
CA LEU A 10 -42.06 0.68 -22.37
C LEU A 10 -40.57 0.67 -22.70
N PHE A 11 -39.86 1.76 -22.35
CA PHE A 11 -38.41 1.80 -22.32
C PHE A 11 -37.98 0.85 -21.23
N VAL A 12 -37.88 -0.44 -21.49
CA VAL A 12 -37.12 -1.36 -20.69
C VAL A 12 -35.67 -0.98 -20.92
N LEU A 13 -35.17 -0.07 -20.07
CA LEU A 13 -33.72 0.06 -19.86
C LEU A 13 -33.25 -1.28 -19.29
N ILE A 14 -32.96 -2.22 -20.21
CA ILE A 14 -32.09 -3.32 -19.86
C ILE A 14 -30.74 -2.65 -19.62
N SER A 15 -30.47 -2.28 -18.35
CA SER A 15 -29.12 -2.14 -17.88
C SER A 15 -28.45 -3.48 -18.14
N PHE A 16 -27.88 -3.61 -19.31
CA PHE A 16 -26.84 -4.59 -19.55
C PHE A 16 -25.70 -4.12 -18.63
N CYS A 17 -25.74 -4.58 -17.40
CA CYS A 17 -24.57 -4.58 -16.54
C CYS A 17 -23.62 -5.53 -17.25
N SER A 18 -22.88 -5.00 -18.21
CA SER A 18 -21.68 -5.62 -18.73
C SER A 18 -20.75 -5.64 -17.52
N SER A 19 -20.82 -6.71 -16.73
CA SER A 19 -19.75 -7.02 -15.81
C SER A 19 -18.53 -7.20 -16.72
N GLY A 20 -17.67 -6.19 -16.75
CA GLY A 20 -16.33 -6.32 -17.29
C GLY A 20 -15.63 -7.50 -16.62
N PRO A 21 -14.46 -7.87 -17.07
CA PRO A 21 -13.71 -8.92 -16.39
C PRO A 21 -13.55 -8.52 -14.92
N GLU A 22 -14.00 -9.40 -14.02
CA GLU A 22 -13.85 -9.23 -12.58
C GLU A 22 -12.48 -9.75 -12.15
N ALA A 23 -11.90 -9.13 -11.11
CA ALA A 23 -10.66 -9.61 -10.52
C ALA A 23 -10.81 -11.06 -10.06
N SER A 24 -9.82 -11.90 -10.35
CA SER A 24 -9.86 -13.34 -10.06
C SER A 24 -9.19 -13.72 -8.74
N ILE A 25 -8.34 -12.86 -8.22
CA ILE A 25 -7.68 -12.96 -6.90
C ILE A 25 -7.96 -11.71 -6.09
N ASP A 26 -7.81 -11.79 -4.76
CA ASP A 26 -7.99 -10.61 -3.92
C ASP A 26 -6.87 -9.58 -4.14
N ILE A 27 -7.16 -8.32 -3.78
CA ILE A 27 -6.26 -7.20 -4.01
C ILE A 27 -4.93 -7.34 -3.26
N PHE A 28 -4.91 -8.05 -2.11
CA PHE A 28 -3.68 -8.25 -1.36
C PHE A 28 -2.76 -9.24 -2.06
N GLU A 29 -3.31 -10.34 -2.60
CA GLU A 29 -2.51 -11.29 -3.38
C GLU A 29 -2.04 -10.66 -4.70
N ALA A 30 -2.88 -9.84 -5.36
CA ALA A 30 -2.48 -9.06 -6.53
C ALA A 30 -1.34 -8.08 -6.19
N ALA A 31 -1.46 -7.36 -5.07
CA ALA A 31 -0.45 -6.42 -4.59
C ALA A 31 0.85 -7.12 -4.20
N LYS A 32 0.78 -8.28 -3.54
CA LYS A 32 1.92 -9.10 -3.14
C LYS A 32 2.72 -9.63 -4.33
N THR A 33 2.01 -10.17 -5.31
CA THR A 33 2.63 -10.84 -6.47
C THR A 33 3.04 -9.89 -7.59
N GLY A 34 2.69 -8.60 -7.47
CA GLY A 34 2.96 -7.61 -8.51
C GLY A 34 2.07 -7.79 -9.74
N ASN A 35 0.88 -8.39 -9.59
CA ASN A 35 -0.03 -8.65 -10.71
C ASN A 35 -0.79 -7.37 -11.09
N ILE A 36 -0.20 -6.62 -12.03
CA ILE A 36 -0.71 -5.33 -12.49
C ILE A 36 -2.12 -5.45 -13.08
N ASP A 37 -2.37 -6.50 -13.85
CA ASP A 37 -3.66 -6.69 -14.51
C ASP A 37 -4.78 -6.88 -13.48
N GLU A 38 -4.55 -7.69 -12.46
CA GLU A 38 -5.52 -7.89 -11.37
C GLU A 38 -5.73 -6.63 -10.53
N VAL A 39 -4.67 -5.88 -10.22
CA VAL A 39 -4.82 -4.59 -9.52
C VAL A 39 -5.67 -3.61 -10.34
N ASN A 40 -5.47 -3.55 -11.66
CA ASN A 40 -6.29 -2.72 -12.53
C ASN A 40 -7.75 -3.17 -12.56
N LEU A 41 -8.02 -4.49 -12.56
CA LEU A 41 -9.39 -5.01 -12.47
C LEU A 41 -10.07 -4.61 -11.16
N HIS A 42 -9.35 -4.60 -10.03
CA HIS A 42 -9.87 -4.09 -8.76
C HIS A 42 -10.19 -2.59 -8.83
N ILE A 43 -9.31 -1.80 -9.44
CA ILE A 43 -9.52 -0.35 -9.62
C ILE A 43 -10.75 -0.09 -10.50
N GLU A 44 -10.85 -0.75 -11.67
CA GLU A 44 -11.96 -0.62 -12.59
C GLU A 44 -13.29 -1.14 -12.01
N GLY A 45 -13.21 -2.20 -11.20
CA GLY A 45 -14.35 -2.78 -10.49
C GLY A 45 -14.84 -1.96 -9.30
N GLY A 46 -14.10 -0.91 -8.90
CA GLY A 46 -14.45 -0.04 -7.78
C GLY A 46 -14.27 -0.70 -6.42
N SER A 47 -13.32 -1.62 -6.30
CA SER A 47 -12.94 -2.23 -5.01
C SER A 47 -12.47 -1.18 -4.01
N ASP A 48 -12.64 -1.44 -2.70
CA ASP A 48 -12.07 -0.58 -1.66
C ASP A 48 -10.54 -0.74 -1.61
N LEU A 49 -9.83 0.22 -2.21
CA LEU A 49 -8.36 0.23 -2.24
C LEU A 49 -7.71 0.56 -0.89
N ASN A 50 -8.52 0.89 0.14
CA ASN A 50 -8.08 1.11 1.52
C ASN A 50 -8.50 -0.03 2.46
N GLU A 51 -8.98 -1.13 1.91
CA GLU A 51 -9.34 -2.32 2.67
C GLU A 51 -8.20 -2.74 3.61
N ARG A 52 -8.57 -3.30 4.76
CA ARG A 52 -7.62 -3.68 5.80
C ARG A 52 -7.39 -5.19 5.82
N GLY A 53 -6.16 -5.60 5.59
CA GLY A 53 -5.76 -7.00 5.68
C GLY A 53 -5.96 -7.57 7.10
N VAL A 54 -6.21 -8.89 7.17
CA VAL A 54 -6.67 -9.58 8.38
C VAL A 54 -5.62 -9.60 9.50
N LEU A 55 -4.32 -9.69 9.16
CA LEU A 55 -3.27 -9.89 10.16
C LEU A 55 -2.84 -8.61 10.85
N ASN A 56 -2.33 -7.64 10.07
CA ASN A 56 -1.72 -6.41 10.59
C ASN A 56 -2.51 -5.15 10.23
N SER A 57 -3.71 -5.30 9.65
CA SER A 57 -4.47 -4.19 9.08
C SER A 57 -3.67 -3.38 8.05
N ASP A 58 -2.78 -4.06 7.31
CA ASP A 58 -2.07 -3.46 6.19
C ASP A 58 -3.07 -3.14 5.07
N THR A 59 -2.92 -1.99 4.42
CA THR A 59 -3.66 -1.68 3.19
C THR A 59 -2.99 -2.33 1.99
N PRO A 60 -3.66 -2.45 0.82
CA PRO A 60 -3.02 -2.93 -0.41
C PRO A 60 -1.74 -2.16 -0.75
N LEU A 61 -1.71 -0.83 -0.49
CA LEU A 61 -0.51 0.00 -0.69
C LEU A 61 0.63 -0.39 0.26
N ILE A 62 0.34 -0.60 1.56
CA ILE A 62 1.34 -1.08 2.53
C ILE A 62 1.83 -2.46 2.12
N PHE A 63 0.92 -3.34 1.70
CA PHE A 63 1.25 -4.70 1.29
C PHE A 63 2.17 -4.71 0.06
N ALA A 64 1.84 -3.95 -0.99
CA ALA A 64 2.71 -3.78 -2.16
C ALA A 64 4.11 -3.25 -1.77
N THR A 65 4.16 -2.34 -0.80
CA THR A 65 5.43 -1.80 -0.29
C THR A 65 6.24 -2.87 0.46
N ILE A 66 5.63 -3.66 1.33
CA ILE A 66 6.31 -4.76 2.03
C ILE A 66 7.00 -5.71 1.04
N TYR A 67 6.31 -6.02 -0.07
CA TYR A 67 6.83 -6.93 -1.09
C TYR A 67 7.68 -6.25 -2.18
N GLY A 68 7.95 -4.95 -2.06
CA GLY A 68 8.83 -4.20 -2.99
C GLY A 68 8.24 -4.06 -4.40
N GLN A 69 6.93 -4.05 -4.55
CA GLN A 69 6.23 -4.01 -5.83
C GLN A 69 6.11 -2.57 -6.35
N ASN A 70 7.21 -2.01 -6.84
CA ASN A 70 7.33 -0.60 -7.24
C ASN A 70 6.21 -0.13 -8.17
N GLU A 71 5.87 -0.93 -9.20
CA GLU A 71 4.84 -0.54 -10.17
C GLU A 71 3.43 -0.55 -9.55
N ILE A 72 3.14 -1.52 -8.67
CA ILE A 72 1.87 -1.54 -7.95
C ILE A 72 1.76 -0.35 -7.00
N VAL A 73 2.83 -0.04 -6.26
CA VAL A 73 2.87 1.15 -5.39
C VAL A 73 2.59 2.40 -6.21
N LYS A 74 3.20 2.54 -7.38
CA LYS A 74 2.97 3.66 -8.27
C LYS A 74 1.52 3.74 -8.76
N ILE A 75 0.95 2.62 -9.22
CA ILE A 75 -0.44 2.55 -9.69
C ILE A 75 -1.42 2.94 -8.56
N LEU A 76 -1.27 2.32 -7.37
CA LEU A 76 -2.13 2.58 -6.24
C LEU A 76 -1.98 4.02 -5.72
N SER A 77 -0.76 4.54 -5.63
CA SER A 77 -0.51 5.90 -5.12
C SER A 77 -1.05 7.02 -6.03
N GLN A 78 -1.37 6.71 -7.28
CA GLN A 78 -1.99 7.65 -8.22
C GLN A 78 -3.52 7.68 -8.13
N GLN A 79 -4.15 6.77 -7.38
CA GLN A 79 -5.60 6.75 -7.21
C GLN A 79 -6.03 7.77 -6.17
N GLU A 80 -6.92 8.69 -6.52
CA GLU A 80 -7.45 9.71 -5.60
C GLU A 80 -8.17 9.11 -4.38
N SER A 81 -8.70 7.90 -4.51
CA SER A 81 -9.38 7.18 -3.43
C SER A 81 -8.41 6.54 -2.42
N VAL A 82 -7.13 6.38 -2.76
CA VAL A 82 -6.14 5.75 -1.88
C VAL A 82 -5.63 6.72 -0.84
N ASN A 83 -5.74 6.35 0.43
CA ASN A 83 -5.13 7.10 1.51
C ASN A 83 -3.67 6.65 1.70
N LEU A 84 -2.73 7.48 1.21
CA LEU A 84 -1.29 7.23 1.26
C LEU A 84 -0.75 7.11 2.69
N ASP A 85 -1.44 7.77 3.63
CA ASP A 85 -1.02 7.94 5.01
C ASP A 85 -1.74 7.00 5.98
N SER A 86 -2.46 6.02 5.47
CA SER A 86 -3.06 4.97 6.28
C SER A 86 -2.00 4.22 7.07
N GLN A 87 -2.24 4.07 8.38
CA GLN A 87 -1.36 3.32 9.28
C GLN A 87 -1.93 1.93 9.56
N ASN A 88 -1.07 0.92 9.60
CA ASN A 88 -1.42 -0.42 10.08
C ASN A 88 -1.50 -0.45 11.62
N ILE A 89 -1.73 -1.62 12.23
CA ILE A 89 -1.85 -1.75 13.70
C ILE A 89 -0.55 -1.42 14.45
N GLN A 90 0.61 -1.50 13.80
CA GLN A 90 1.89 -1.09 14.37
C GLN A 90 2.17 0.41 14.21
N GLY A 91 1.30 1.16 13.52
CA GLY A 91 1.47 2.57 13.23
C GLY A 91 2.32 2.87 12.00
N PHE A 92 2.61 1.89 11.15
CA PHE A 92 3.39 2.09 9.94
C PHE A 92 2.51 2.54 8.77
N THR A 93 2.91 3.61 8.10
CA THR A 93 2.44 3.97 6.75
C THR A 93 3.28 3.23 5.69
N ALA A 94 2.85 3.25 4.44
CA ALA A 94 3.65 2.73 3.33
C ALA A 94 5.04 3.40 3.26
N LEU A 95 5.11 4.73 3.46
CA LEU A 95 6.38 5.47 3.49
C LEU A 95 7.30 5.01 4.63
N CYS A 96 6.75 4.74 5.80
CA CYS A 96 7.50 4.21 6.93
C CYS A 96 8.07 2.82 6.63
N VAL A 97 7.25 1.94 6.06
CA VAL A 97 7.67 0.60 5.64
C VAL A 97 8.81 0.68 4.62
N ALA A 98 8.63 1.46 3.55
CA ALA A 98 9.64 1.65 2.52
C ALA A 98 10.98 2.14 3.11
N THR A 99 10.91 3.06 4.09
CA THR A 99 12.09 3.60 4.76
C THR A 99 12.79 2.55 5.62
N VAL A 100 12.05 1.78 6.38
CA VAL A 100 12.58 0.71 7.22
C VAL A 100 13.32 -0.33 6.39
N TRP A 101 12.78 -0.67 5.22
CA TRP A 101 13.36 -1.65 4.29
C TRP A 101 14.38 -1.03 3.32
N GLY A 102 14.64 0.29 3.37
CA GLY A 102 15.59 0.97 2.48
C GLY A 102 15.18 0.97 1.00
N GLN A 103 13.88 0.96 0.71
CA GLN A 103 13.32 0.88 -0.65
C GLN A 103 13.26 2.28 -1.28
N VAL A 104 14.39 2.79 -1.75
CA VAL A 104 14.54 4.19 -2.21
C VAL A 104 13.55 4.54 -3.32
N ASP A 105 13.39 3.67 -4.32
CA ASP A 105 12.47 3.91 -5.45
C ASP A 105 11.02 4.09 -4.97
N ILE A 106 10.59 3.26 -4.01
CA ILE A 106 9.24 3.36 -3.43
C ILE A 106 9.09 4.64 -2.62
N ILE A 107 10.12 5.05 -1.87
CA ILE A 107 10.11 6.31 -1.13
C ILE A 107 9.90 7.48 -2.08
N GLU A 108 10.62 7.53 -3.20
CA GLU A 108 10.49 8.58 -4.22
C GLU A 108 9.09 8.58 -4.85
N ILE A 109 8.52 7.41 -5.16
CA ILE A 109 7.15 7.27 -5.68
C ILE A 109 6.15 7.84 -4.68
N LEU A 110 6.21 7.42 -3.40
CA LEU A 110 5.25 7.84 -2.38
C LEU A 110 5.35 9.34 -2.08
N LEU A 111 6.56 9.90 -1.96
CA LEU A 111 6.77 11.34 -1.77
C LEU A 111 6.26 12.16 -2.96
N SER A 112 6.51 11.68 -4.19
CA SER A 112 6.01 12.33 -5.41
C SER A 112 4.48 12.31 -5.50
N ALA A 113 3.85 11.28 -4.93
CA ALA A 113 2.39 11.16 -4.83
C ALA A 113 1.79 12.02 -3.69
N GLY A 114 2.62 12.57 -2.79
CA GLY A 114 2.18 13.46 -1.71
C GLY A 114 2.03 12.79 -0.35
N ALA A 115 2.64 11.64 -0.11
CA ALA A 115 2.67 11.02 1.22
C ALA A 115 3.32 11.95 2.25
N ASP A 116 2.72 12.08 3.45
CA ASP A 116 3.21 12.96 4.50
C ASP A 116 4.38 12.32 5.26
N LYS A 117 5.60 12.82 4.99
CA LYS A 117 6.84 12.38 5.64
C LYS A 117 6.91 12.68 7.14
N ASN A 118 6.01 13.49 7.68
CA ASN A 118 6.00 13.89 9.09
C ASN A 118 5.15 12.97 9.98
N ILE A 119 4.44 12.01 9.38
CA ILE A 119 3.67 11.03 10.14
C ILE A 119 4.62 10.15 10.94
N LYS A 120 4.22 9.88 12.17
CA LYS A 120 5.00 9.04 13.09
C LYS A 120 4.88 7.57 12.68
N CYS A 121 6.02 6.93 12.48
CA CYS A 121 6.13 5.56 11.97
C CYS A 121 5.99 4.47 13.02
N PHE A 122 5.99 4.80 14.29
CA PHE A 122 5.98 3.82 15.38
C PHE A 122 4.79 4.08 16.27
N GLY A 123 4.05 3.01 16.51
CA GLY A 123 2.77 3.01 17.17
C GLY A 123 2.80 3.38 18.63
N ASP A 124 1.82 2.90 19.34
CA ASP A 124 1.35 3.33 20.63
C ASP A 124 2.35 3.18 21.80
N GLU A 125 1.91 3.66 22.96
CA GLU A 125 2.65 3.70 24.22
C GLU A 125 3.07 2.33 24.77
N ASN A 126 2.57 1.23 24.17
CA ASN A 126 2.80 -0.14 24.63
C ASN A 126 3.85 -0.89 23.81
N ASN A 127 4.32 -0.33 22.70
CA ASN A 127 5.33 -0.96 21.89
C ASN A 127 6.73 -0.50 22.33
N ASN A 128 7.60 -1.43 22.70
CA ASN A 128 8.97 -1.19 23.19
C ASN A 128 9.94 -0.64 22.12
N GLY A 129 9.43 -0.15 20.98
CA GLY A 129 10.20 0.53 19.94
C GLY A 129 10.46 2.01 20.27
N PRO A 130 11.31 2.71 19.49
CA PRO A 130 11.53 4.14 19.67
C PRO A 130 10.19 4.87 19.44
N LYS A 131 9.62 5.37 20.52
CA LYS A 131 8.34 6.06 20.56
C LYS A 131 8.44 7.32 19.73
N THR A 132 7.68 7.41 18.64
CA THR A 132 7.43 8.65 17.90
C THR A 132 8.41 9.09 16.80
N GLY A 133 9.08 8.19 16.11
CA GLY A 133 9.97 8.55 14.99
C GLY A 133 9.22 8.70 13.67
N THR A 134 9.54 9.76 12.92
CA THR A 134 9.14 9.90 11.50
C THR A 134 9.93 8.95 10.60
N ALA A 135 9.54 8.86 9.32
CA ALA A 135 10.30 8.12 8.31
C ALA A 135 11.78 8.53 8.28
N LEU A 136 12.09 9.84 8.38
CA LEU A 136 13.48 10.34 8.45
C LEU A 136 14.24 9.78 9.66
N MET A 137 13.61 9.77 10.84
CA MET A 137 14.25 9.20 12.03
C MET A 137 14.46 7.69 11.90
N ALA A 138 13.53 6.97 11.26
CA ALA A 138 13.70 5.56 10.95
C ALA A 138 14.90 5.32 10.02
N ALA A 139 15.06 6.16 8.99
CA ALA A 139 16.19 6.08 8.07
C ALA A 139 17.54 6.30 8.77
N GLN A 140 17.59 7.22 9.73
CA GLN A 140 18.82 7.60 10.48
C GLN A 140 19.12 6.69 11.67
N ALA A 141 18.17 5.87 12.11
CA ALA A 141 18.38 5.01 13.27
C ALA A 141 19.41 3.91 12.98
N SER A 142 20.32 3.68 13.92
CA SER A 142 21.28 2.58 13.83
C SER A 142 20.57 1.24 14.00
N VAL A 143 20.99 0.24 13.22
CA VAL A 143 20.50 -1.13 13.37
C VAL A 143 21.31 -1.83 14.45
N SER A 144 20.73 -1.98 15.64
CA SER A 144 21.31 -2.78 16.72
C SER A 144 21.00 -4.29 16.49
N PRO A 145 21.74 -5.22 17.11
CA PRO A 145 21.47 -6.66 16.99
C PRO A 145 20.02 -7.07 17.36
N GLY A 146 19.39 -6.34 18.27
CA GLY A 146 17.97 -6.57 18.61
C GLY A 146 17.02 -6.13 17.53
N ILE A 147 17.31 -5.02 16.86
CA ILE A 147 16.54 -4.52 15.70
C ILE A 147 16.76 -5.42 14.49
N GLU A 148 17.99 -5.86 14.25
CA GLU A 148 18.31 -6.81 13.19
C GLU A 148 17.47 -8.08 13.33
N LYS A 149 17.39 -8.65 14.53
CA LYS A 149 16.55 -9.81 14.79
C LYS A 149 15.08 -9.55 14.45
N GLN A 150 14.54 -8.38 14.78
CA GLN A 150 13.16 -8.02 14.42
C GLN A 150 12.96 -8.00 12.90
N TYR A 151 13.92 -7.47 12.14
CA TYR A 151 13.86 -7.50 10.67
C TYR A 151 13.85 -8.92 10.12
N ILE A 152 14.69 -9.82 10.67
CA ILE A 152 14.70 -11.23 10.28
C ILE A 152 13.34 -11.86 10.58
N ASP A 153 12.81 -11.69 11.79
CA ASP A 153 11.52 -12.27 12.20
C ASP A 153 10.37 -11.76 11.27
N ILE A 154 10.39 -10.47 10.88
CA ILE A 154 9.42 -9.89 9.94
C ILE A 154 9.63 -10.46 8.53
N ALA A 155 10.87 -10.51 8.05
CA ALA A 155 11.18 -11.06 6.74
C ALA A 155 10.69 -12.52 6.61
N GLU A 156 10.93 -13.34 7.63
CA GLU A 156 10.42 -14.71 7.71
C GLU A 156 8.89 -14.77 7.69
N GLN A 157 8.22 -13.89 8.45
CA GLN A 157 6.75 -13.82 8.49
C GLN A 157 6.13 -13.53 7.12
N TYR A 158 6.75 -12.67 6.33
CA TYR A 158 6.27 -12.30 4.99
C TYR A 158 6.92 -13.12 3.87
N GLY A 159 7.85 -14.02 4.18
CA GLY A 159 8.59 -14.80 3.18
C GLY A 159 9.50 -13.95 2.30
N LEU A 160 10.12 -12.91 2.86
CA LEU A 160 11.01 -11.98 2.17
C LEU A 160 12.46 -12.41 2.31
N GLU A 161 13.27 -12.10 1.30
CA GLU A 161 14.73 -12.19 1.42
C GLU A 161 15.23 -11.06 2.31
N PHE A 162 16.16 -11.39 3.22
CA PHE A 162 16.76 -10.44 4.15
C PHE A 162 18.23 -10.18 3.78
N ASP A 163 18.53 -8.93 3.45
CA ASP A 163 19.89 -8.45 3.18
C ASP A 163 20.12 -7.16 3.97
N LEU A 164 20.81 -7.29 5.10
CA LEU A 164 21.06 -6.17 6.01
C LEU A 164 21.89 -5.05 5.37
N ASP A 165 22.92 -5.40 4.60
CA ASP A 165 23.81 -4.40 3.99
C ASP A 165 23.04 -3.56 2.98
N LYS A 166 22.19 -4.19 2.17
CA LYS A 166 21.30 -3.51 1.22
C LYS A 166 20.29 -2.59 1.93
N ILE A 167 19.72 -3.04 3.05
CA ILE A 167 18.82 -2.24 3.86
C ILE A 167 19.52 -1.01 4.41
N ILE A 168 20.72 -1.17 4.97
CA ILE A 168 21.49 -0.06 5.56
C ILE A 168 21.85 0.97 4.48
N GLU A 169 22.34 0.52 3.30
CA GLU A 169 22.65 1.40 2.17
C GLU A 169 21.39 2.16 1.70
N GLY A 170 20.28 1.45 1.53
CA GLY A 170 19.01 2.04 1.10
C GLY A 170 18.50 3.07 2.11
N ARG A 171 18.63 2.81 3.41
CA ARG A 171 18.23 3.74 4.47
C ARG A 171 19.08 5.01 4.48
N ALA A 172 20.37 4.91 4.19
CA ALA A 172 21.23 6.09 4.06
C ALA A 172 20.74 7.01 2.91
N LYS A 173 20.40 6.43 1.76
CA LYS A 173 19.81 7.16 0.61
C LYS A 173 18.42 7.71 0.95
N ALA A 174 17.59 6.93 1.67
CA ALA A 174 16.28 7.36 2.12
C ALA A 174 16.36 8.60 3.02
N ALA A 175 17.37 8.68 3.90
CA ALA A 175 17.57 9.84 4.77
C ALA A 175 17.84 11.12 3.96
N GLU A 176 18.50 11.03 2.81
CA GLU A 176 18.72 12.16 1.90
C GLU A 176 17.40 12.59 1.22
N ALA A 177 16.61 11.64 0.74
CA ALA A 177 15.33 11.92 0.06
C ALA A 177 14.26 12.51 1.00
N LEU A 178 14.32 12.23 2.29
CA LEU A 178 13.36 12.68 3.31
C LEU A 178 13.69 14.07 3.91
N GLN A 179 14.87 14.63 3.65
CA GLN A 179 15.24 15.99 4.09
C GLN A 179 14.49 17.06 3.33
#